data_d7f32a9c94094c22bcac254430102841
#
_entry.id   d7f32a9c94094c22bcac254430102841
#
_cell.length_a   1.000
_cell.length_b   1.000
_cell.length_c   1.000
_cell.angle_alpha   90.00
_cell.angle_beta   90.00
_cell.angle_gamma   90.00
#
_symmetry.space_group_name_H-M   'P 1'
#
loop_
_entity.id
_entity.type
_entity.pdbx_description
1 polymer ?
#
loop_
_entity_poly.entity_id
_entity_poly.type
_entity_poly.pdbx_seq_one_letter_code
_entity_poly.pdbx_strand_id
1 'polypeptide(L)'
;FPVDALDVVTMGLYRRLGWCMPVRKKHRDLAREALARVGIADLAHRQISQLSGGQQQRTFLARALVQNADLYLMDEPLAAVDAATEAAIIDLLRQMRADGKTAVVIHHDLQSVPDYFDYVVLLNMRVVASGKTEDVFTSENLQKTYGGRLTLLDEATEAMRRRGRSI
;
A
#
# COMPACT_ATOMS: atom_id res chain seq x y z
N PHE A 1 3.06 -18.99 -18.86
CA PHE A 1 1.63 -19.23 -18.71
C PHE A 1 0.91 -17.89 -18.75
N PRO A 2 -0.03 -17.68 -19.68
CA PRO A 2 -0.84 -16.46 -19.69
C PRO A 2 -1.84 -16.53 -18.52
N VAL A 3 -1.52 -15.82 -17.44
CA VAL A 3 -2.38 -15.67 -16.25
C VAL A 3 -3.05 -14.31 -16.31
N ASP A 4 -4.37 -14.26 -16.19
CA ASP A 4 -5.11 -13.00 -16.13
C ASP A 4 -5.20 -12.45 -14.69
N ALA A 5 -5.65 -11.20 -14.54
CA ALA A 5 -5.78 -10.54 -13.24
C ALA A 5 -6.75 -11.31 -12.33
N LEU A 6 -7.83 -11.85 -12.86
CA LEU A 6 -8.81 -12.63 -12.11
C LEU A 6 -8.20 -13.93 -11.57
N ASP A 7 -7.37 -14.59 -12.36
CA ASP A 7 -6.67 -15.81 -11.94
C ASP A 7 -5.71 -15.49 -10.78
N VAL A 8 -4.92 -14.41 -10.90
CA VAL A 8 -4.00 -13.97 -9.83
C VAL A 8 -4.76 -13.69 -8.53
N VAL A 9 -5.88 -12.98 -8.60
CA VAL A 9 -6.69 -12.69 -7.41
C VAL A 9 -7.29 -13.96 -6.83
N THR A 10 -7.79 -14.86 -7.68
CA THR A 10 -8.36 -16.16 -7.26
C THR A 10 -7.33 -17.03 -6.52
N MET A 11 -6.03 -16.93 -6.86
CA MET A 11 -4.97 -17.61 -6.11
C MET A 11 -4.92 -17.21 -4.63
N GLY A 12 -5.38 -16.01 -4.25
CA GLY A 12 -5.51 -15.59 -2.87
C GLY A 12 -6.45 -16.47 -2.04
N LEU A 13 -7.36 -17.21 -2.68
CA LEU A 13 -8.32 -18.08 -2.03
C LEU A 13 -7.81 -19.51 -1.75
N TYR A 14 -6.63 -19.88 -2.23
CA TYR A 14 -6.14 -21.27 -2.13
C TYR A 14 -6.06 -21.79 -0.70
N ARG A 15 -5.71 -20.94 0.27
CA ARG A 15 -5.71 -21.33 1.68
C ARG A 15 -7.09 -21.77 2.19
N ARG A 16 -8.18 -21.17 1.64
CA ARG A 16 -9.57 -21.53 1.99
C ARG A 16 -10.11 -22.71 1.22
N LEU A 17 -9.57 -22.92 0.00
CA LEU A 17 -10.03 -23.98 -0.89
C LEU A 17 -9.46 -25.35 -0.51
N GLY A 18 -8.29 -25.39 0.16
CA GLY A 18 -7.55 -26.64 0.32
C GLY A 18 -6.90 -27.09 -1.00
N TRP A 19 -5.96 -28.02 -0.92
CA TRP A 19 -5.04 -28.36 -2.01
C TRP A 19 -5.73 -28.98 -3.26
N CYS A 20 -6.90 -29.62 -3.12
CA CYS A 20 -7.53 -30.37 -4.22
C CYS A 20 -8.91 -29.83 -4.63
N MET A 21 -9.32 -28.67 -4.15
CA MET A 21 -10.66 -28.16 -4.46
C MET A 21 -10.66 -27.30 -5.71
N PRO A 22 -11.54 -27.58 -6.69
CA PRO A 22 -11.62 -26.79 -7.91
C PRO A 22 -12.17 -25.39 -7.61
N VAL A 23 -11.63 -24.40 -8.33
CA VAL A 23 -12.17 -23.03 -8.31
C VAL A 23 -13.58 -23.04 -8.91
N ARG A 24 -14.58 -22.70 -8.08
CA ARG A 24 -15.99 -22.62 -8.49
C ARG A 24 -16.38 -21.18 -8.81
N LYS A 25 -17.55 -20.98 -9.44
CA LYS A 25 -18.10 -19.66 -9.77
C LYS A 25 -18.05 -18.69 -8.59
N LYS A 26 -18.48 -19.10 -7.40
CA LYS A 26 -18.46 -18.27 -6.17
C LYS A 26 -17.07 -17.69 -5.84
N HIS A 27 -16.00 -18.41 -6.14
CA HIS A 27 -14.63 -17.95 -5.87
C HIS A 27 -14.19 -16.90 -6.90
N ARG A 28 -14.60 -17.04 -8.14
CA ARG A 28 -14.38 -16.03 -9.19
C ARG A 28 -15.20 -14.77 -8.94
N ASP A 29 -16.41 -14.91 -8.39
CA ASP A 29 -17.25 -13.77 -8.04
C ASP A 29 -16.60 -12.96 -6.89
N LEU A 30 -16.09 -13.61 -5.83
CA LEU A 30 -15.30 -12.94 -4.78
C LEU A 30 -14.06 -12.24 -5.32
N ALA A 31 -13.36 -12.87 -6.27
CA ALA A 31 -12.19 -12.25 -6.89
C ALA A 31 -12.57 -11.03 -7.75
N ARG A 32 -13.71 -11.06 -8.46
CA ARG A 32 -14.24 -9.88 -9.18
C ARG A 32 -14.63 -8.74 -8.25
N GLU A 33 -15.28 -9.05 -7.14
CA GLU A 33 -15.60 -8.06 -6.11
C GLU A 33 -14.33 -7.40 -5.56
N ALA A 34 -13.28 -8.17 -5.30
CA ALA A 34 -12.02 -7.61 -4.86
C ALA A 34 -11.35 -6.71 -5.92
N LEU A 35 -11.40 -7.11 -7.21
CA LEU A 35 -10.94 -6.25 -8.32
C LEU A 35 -11.76 -4.97 -8.44
N ALA A 36 -13.08 -5.04 -8.20
CA ALA A 36 -13.94 -3.86 -8.19
C ALA A 36 -13.58 -2.91 -7.02
N ARG A 37 -13.30 -3.43 -5.82
CA ARG A 37 -12.86 -2.63 -4.67
C ARG A 37 -11.58 -1.84 -4.90
N VAL A 38 -10.69 -2.34 -5.77
CA VAL A 38 -9.45 -1.66 -6.15
C VAL A 38 -9.56 -0.92 -7.50
N GLY A 39 -10.78 -0.82 -8.06
CA GLY A 39 -11.06 -0.02 -9.26
C GLY A 39 -10.49 -0.55 -10.57
N ILE A 40 -10.32 -1.88 -10.72
CA ILE A 40 -9.81 -2.52 -11.95
C ILE A 40 -10.63 -3.75 -12.38
N ALA A 41 -11.93 -3.75 -12.11
CA ALA A 41 -12.82 -4.86 -12.48
C ALA A 41 -12.88 -5.10 -14.00
N ASP A 42 -12.77 -4.04 -14.79
CA ASP A 42 -12.74 -4.05 -16.27
C ASP A 42 -11.50 -4.77 -16.83
N LEU A 43 -10.43 -4.87 -16.03
CA LEU A 43 -9.18 -5.51 -16.40
C LEU A 43 -9.10 -6.98 -15.95
N ALA A 44 -10.18 -7.54 -15.39
CA ALA A 44 -10.21 -8.89 -14.82
C ALA A 44 -9.64 -9.97 -15.75
N HIS A 45 -9.90 -9.88 -17.05
CA HIS A 45 -9.46 -10.84 -18.07
C HIS A 45 -8.21 -10.39 -18.84
N ARG A 46 -7.56 -9.30 -18.41
CA ARG A 46 -6.30 -8.87 -19.02
C ARG A 46 -5.13 -9.64 -18.40
N GLN A 47 -4.19 -10.03 -19.25
CA GLN A 47 -2.97 -10.71 -18.79
C GLN A 47 -2.18 -9.80 -17.85
N ILE A 48 -1.65 -10.36 -16.76
CA ILE A 48 -0.89 -9.59 -15.76
C ILE A 48 0.31 -8.85 -16.36
N SER A 49 0.97 -9.45 -17.36
CA SER A 49 2.10 -8.85 -18.08
C SER A 49 1.74 -7.65 -18.96
N GLN A 50 0.44 -7.46 -19.27
CA GLN A 50 -0.08 -6.35 -20.07
C GLN A 50 -0.60 -5.19 -19.22
N LEU A 51 -0.60 -5.36 -17.91
CA LEU A 51 -1.01 -4.33 -16.95
C LEU A 51 0.14 -3.37 -16.67
N SER A 52 -0.18 -2.09 -16.46
CA SER A 52 0.78 -1.11 -15.94
C SER A 52 1.22 -1.50 -14.51
N GLY A 53 2.35 -0.95 -14.04
CA GLY A 53 2.85 -1.21 -12.68
C GLY A 53 1.79 -0.95 -11.60
N GLY A 54 1.08 0.18 -11.66
CA GLY A 54 -0.01 0.50 -10.72
C GLY A 54 -1.23 -0.44 -10.85
N GLN A 55 -1.55 -0.94 -12.06
CA GLN A 55 -2.60 -1.94 -12.24
C GLN A 55 -2.20 -3.30 -11.68
N GLN A 56 -0.93 -3.70 -11.86
CA GLN A 56 -0.40 -4.93 -11.25
C GLN A 56 -0.44 -4.83 -9.72
N GLN A 57 -0.01 -3.71 -9.15
CA GLN A 57 -0.04 -3.46 -7.70
C GLN A 57 -1.45 -3.56 -7.14
N ARG A 58 -2.45 -2.95 -7.81
CA ARG A 58 -3.87 -3.09 -7.44
C ARG A 58 -4.36 -4.54 -7.58
N THR A 59 -3.89 -5.30 -8.56
CA THR A 59 -4.21 -6.73 -8.69
C THR A 59 -3.67 -7.53 -7.50
N PHE A 60 -2.43 -7.26 -7.06
CA PHE A 60 -1.87 -7.91 -5.87
C PHE A 60 -2.55 -7.47 -4.58
N LEU A 61 -2.99 -6.22 -4.49
CA LEU A 61 -3.80 -5.74 -3.37
C LEU A 61 -5.17 -6.48 -3.33
N ALA A 62 -5.85 -6.60 -4.47
CA ALA A 62 -7.09 -7.39 -4.57
C ALA A 62 -6.87 -8.86 -4.16
N ARG A 63 -5.74 -9.46 -4.55
CA ARG A 63 -5.35 -10.80 -4.12
C ARG A 63 -5.18 -10.91 -2.60
N ALA A 64 -4.64 -9.89 -1.94
CA ALA A 64 -4.55 -9.85 -0.49
C ALA A 64 -5.93 -9.73 0.15
N LEU A 65 -6.82 -8.89 -0.40
CA LEU A 65 -8.17 -8.67 0.13
C LEU A 65 -9.04 -9.93 0.16
N VAL A 66 -9.01 -10.75 -0.90
CA VAL A 66 -9.83 -11.99 -0.95
C VAL A 66 -9.45 -13.00 0.12
N GLN A 67 -8.25 -12.90 0.71
CA GLN A 67 -7.82 -13.74 1.83
C GLN A 67 -8.63 -13.47 3.08
N ASN A 68 -9.18 -12.24 3.22
CA ASN A 68 -9.92 -11.76 4.39
C ASN A 68 -9.15 -12.07 5.69
N ALA A 69 -7.88 -11.72 5.71
CA ALA A 69 -7.01 -11.87 6.87
C ALA A 69 -7.38 -10.85 7.97
N ASP A 70 -6.89 -11.05 9.19
CA ASP A 70 -7.02 -10.07 10.27
C ASP A 70 -5.85 -9.10 10.28
N LEU A 71 -4.69 -9.53 9.75
CA LEU A 71 -3.47 -8.74 9.61
C LEU A 71 -2.97 -8.77 8.17
N TYR A 72 -2.69 -7.60 7.63
CA TYR A 72 -2.09 -7.39 6.32
C TYR A 72 -0.71 -6.75 6.46
N LEU A 73 0.28 -7.33 5.79
CA LEU A 73 1.62 -6.76 5.67
C LEU A 73 1.78 -6.27 4.23
N MET A 74 2.04 -4.99 4.06
CA MET A 74 2.12 -4.34 2.76
C MET A 74 3.44 -3.59 2.64
N ASP A 75 4.14 -3.82 1.54
CA ASP A 75 5.39 -3.15 1.22
C ASP A 75 5.12 -2.11 0.13
N GLU A 76 5.22 -0.84 0.51
CA GLU A 76 5.03 0.33 -0.35
C GLU A 76 3.76 0.29 -1.24
N PRO A 77 2.56 0.04 -0.71
CA PRO A 77 1.35 -0.12 -1.52
C PRO A 77 0.93 1.16 -2.25
N LEU A 78 1.50 2.30 -1.90
CA LEU A 78 1.24 3.62 -2.48
C LEU A 78 2.35 4.09 -3.44
N ALA A 79 3.40 3.26 -3.67
CA ALA A 79 4.49 3.65 -4.53
C ALA A 79 4.08 3.69 -6.01
N ALA A 80 4.54 4.71 -6.73
CA ALA A 80 4.38 4.85 -8.17
C ALA A 80 2.91 4.76 -8.70
N VAL A 81 1.94 5.14 -7.86
CA VAL A 81 0.53 5.29 -8.26
C VAL A 81 0.18 6.76 -8.45
N ASP A 82 -0.83 7.03 -9.28
CA ASP A 82 -1.38 8.38 -9.41
C ASP A 82 -2.23 8.75 -8.19
N ALA A 83 -2.47 10.06 -7.98
CA ALA A 83 -3.19 10.57 -6.81
C ALA A 83 -4.61 10.00 -6.65
N ALA A 84 -5.31 9.70 -7.74
CA ALA A 84 -6.64 9.11 -7.69
C ALA A 84 -6.58 7.64 -7.20
N THR A 85 -5.58 6.91 -7.66
CA THR A 85 -5.31 5.53 -7.20
C THR A 85 -4.86 5.51 -5.75
N GLU A 86 -4.00 6.43 -5.34
CA GLU A 86 -3.56 6.58 -3.94
C GLU A 86 -4.76 6.81 -3.02
N ALA A 87 -5.62 7.78 -3.34
CA ALA A 87 -6.84 8.05 -2.58
C ALA A 87 -7.73 6.81 -2.45
N ALA A 88 -7.93 6.06 -3.54
CA ALA A 88 -8.73 4.84 -3.52
C ALA A 88 -8.11 3.74 -2.62
N ILE A 89 -6.78 3.60 -2.61
CA ILE A 89 -6.09 2.65 -1.72
C ILE A 89 -6.23 3.08 -0.26
N ILE A 90 -6.06 4.36 0.04
CA ILE A 90 -6.22 4.89 1.41
C ILE A 90 -7.66 4.70 1.90
N ASP A 91 -8.66 4.97 1.10
CA ASP A 91 -10.06 4.73 1.47
C ASP A 91 -10.33 3.24 1.71
N LEU A 92 -9.72 2.36 0.92
CA LEU A 92 -9.78 0.93 1.15
C LEU A 92 -9.14 0.53 2.50
N LEU A 93 -7.96 1.07 2.83
CA LEU A 93 -7.30 0.81 4.12
C LEU A 93 -8.16 1.32 5.30
N ARG A 94 -8.81 2.49 5.15
CA ARG A 94 -9.76 3.02 6.15
C ARG A 94 -10.96 2.10 6.33
N GLN A 95 -11.52 1.54 5.25
CA GLN A 95 -12.60 0.57 5.32
C GLN A 95 -12.15 -0.71 6.05
N MET A 96 -10.96 -1.24 5.71
CA MET A 96 -10.40 -2.42 6.39
C MET A 96 -10.25 -2.18 7.90
N ARG A 97 -9.79 -1.00 8.29
CA ARG A 97 -9.70 -0.58 9.70
C ARG A 97 -11.09 -0.55 10.36
N ALA A 98 -12.10 0.01 9.70
CA ALA A 98 -13.48 0.03 10.19
C ALA A 98 -14.04 -1.38 10.36
N ASP A 99 -13.63 -2.33 9.51
CA ASP A 99 -13.96 -3.76 9.60
C ASP A 99 -13.13 -4.51 10.68
N GLY A 100 -12.35 -3.79 11.51
CA GLY A 100 -11.54 -4.36 12.59
C GLY A 100 -10.27 -5.07 12.11
N LYS A 101 -9.82 -4.81 10.88
CA LYS A 101 -8.56 -5.36 10.33
C LYS A 101 -7.38 -4.48 10.71
N THR A 102 -6.20 -5.08 10.74
CA THR A 102 -4.93 -4.38 10.95
C THR A 102 -4.11 -4.42 9.67
N ALA A 103 -3.61 -3.25 9.25
CA ALA A 103 -2.63 -3.14 8.17
C ALA A 103 -1.31 -2.59 8.71
N VAL A 104 -0.22 -3.29 8.45
CA VAL A 104 1.15 -2.81 8.67
C VAL A 104 1.72 -2.49 7.30
N VAL A 105 2.08 -1.22 7.10
CA VAL A 105 2.50 -0.68 5.81
C VAL A 105 3.92 -0.15 5.93
N ILE A 106 4.82 -0.62 5.07
CA ILE A 106 6.11 0.03 4.87
C ILE A 106 5.87 1.22 3.95
N HIS A 107 6.28 2.41 4.40
CA HIS A 107 6.00 3.67 3.71
C HIS A 107 7.21 4.61 3.83
N HIS A 108 7.56 5.29 2.76
CA HIS A 108 8.74 6.16 2.73
C HIS A 108 8.41 7.64 2.55
N ASP A 109 7.19 8.00 2.19
CA ASP A 109 6.75 9.38 2.11
C ASP A 109 6.33 9.88 3.50
N LEU A 110 7.24 10.63 4.13
CA LEU A 110 7.04 11.17 5.47
C LEU A 110 5.93 12.23 5.55
N GLN A 111 5.58 12.87 4.43
CA GLN A 111 4.60 13.96 4.43
C GLN A 111 3.18 13.42 4.63
N SER A 112 2.89 12.25 4.10
CA SER A 112 1.56 11.62 4.17
C SER A 112 1.33 10.79 5.44
N VAL A 113 2.41 10.47 6.20
CA VAL A 113 2.30 9.61 7.40
C VAL A 113 1.27 10.11 8.41
N PRO A 114 1.23 11.41 8.81
CA PRO A 114 0.27 11.89 9.81
C PRO A 114 -1.19 11.76 9.39
N ASP A 115 -1.45 11.82 8.08
CA ASP A 115 -2.82 11.79 7.53
C ASP A 115 -3.34 10.36 7.33
N TYR A 116 -2.44 9.37 7.18
CA TYR A 116 -2.79 8.02 6.76
C TYR A 116 -2.71 6.98 7.88
N PHE A 117 -1.82 7.17 8.86
CA PHE A 117 -1.49 6.12 9.84
C PHE A 117 -1.72 6.55 11.28
N ASP A 118 -2.39 5.70 12.06
CA ASP A 118 -2.67 5.92 13.48
C ASP A 118 -1.44 5.65 14.38
N TYR A 119 -0.61 4.70 13.95
CA TYR A 119 0.59 4.26 14.66
C TYR A 119 1.77 4.22 13.72
N VAL A 120 2.95 4.53 14.22
CA VAL A 120 4.20 4.44 13.48
C VAL A 120 5.25 3.65 14.25
N VAL A 121 6.12 2.99 13.50
CA VAL A 121 7.36 2.40 13.99
C VAL A 121 8.49 2.98 13.17
N LEU A 122 9.36 3.77 13.79
CA LEU A 122 10.53 4.37 13.17
C LEU A 122 11.73 3.44 13.32
N LEU A 123 12.31 3.05 12.19
CA LEU A 123 13.38 2.05 12.11
C LEU A 123 14.66 2.65 11.50
N ASN A 124 15.78 2.46 12.22
CA ASN A 124 17.12 2.69 11.68
C ASN A 124 18.06 1.64 12.27
N MET A 125 18.24 0.49 11.59
CA MET A 125 18.94 -0.70 12.10
C MET A 125 18.32 -1.29 13.38
N ARG A 126 17.65 -0.46 14.17
CA ARG A 126 16.91 -0.78 15.40
C ARG A 126 15.65 0.07 15.45
N VAL A 127 14.71 -0.30 16.31
CA VAL A 127 13.55 0.55 16.60
C VAL A 127 14.04 1.81 17.30
N VAL A 128 13.81 2.97 16.70
CA VAL A 128 14.12 4.28 17.28
C VAL A 128 12.98 4.72 18.19
N ALA A 129 11.74 4.60 17.68
CA ALA A 129 10.52 4.92 18.41
C ALA A 129 9.34 4.13 17.83
N SER A 130 8.32 3.84 18.65
CA SER A 130 7.08 3.23 18.21
C SER A 130 5.92 3.68 19.09
N GLY A 131 4.74 3.91 18.50
CA GLY A 131 3.57 4.38 19.23
C GLY A 131 2.58 5.08 18.32
N LYS A 132 1.66 5.83 18.91
CA LYS A 132 0.72 6.66 18.13
C LYS A 132 1.48 7.68 17.31
N THR A 133 0.99 7.95 16.10
CA THR A 133 1.62 8.89 15.18
C THR A 133 1.77 10.28 15.81
N GLU A 134 0.76 10.78 16.51
CA GLU A 134 0.77 12.07 17.18
C GLU A 134 1.88 12.22 18.25
N ASP A 135 2.25 11.11 18.91
CA ASP A 135 3.24 11.12 19.99
C ASP A 135 4.66 10.86 19.49
N VAL A 136 4.80 10.04 18.45
CA VAL A 136 6.08 9.46 18.03
C VAL A 136 6.66 10.16 16.79
N PHE A 137 5.80 10.71 15.92
CA PHE A 137 6.23 11.34 14.68
C PHE A 137 6.70 12.78 14.92
N THR A 138 7.80 12.90 15.64
CA THR A 138 8.42 14.18 16.04
C THR A 138 9.69 14.45 15.24
N SER A 139 10.05 15.74 15.10
CA SER A 139 11.29 16.15 14.45
C SER A 139 12.52 15.49 15.08
N GLU A 140 12.54 15.31 16.41
CA GLU A 140 13.64 14.67 17.12
C GLU A 140 13.78 13.19 16.73
N ASN A 141 12.68 12.44 16.71
CA ASN A 141 12.68 11.03 16.33
C ASN A 141 12.99 10.84 14.85
N LEU A 142 12.49 11.70 13.99
CA LEU A 142 12.82 11.71 12.56
C LEU A 142 14.30 12.00 12.32
N GLN A 143 14.88 12.96 13.04
CA GLN A 143 16.31 13.24 12.99
C GLN A 143 17.15 12.04 13.42
N LYS A 144 16.76 11.34 14.50
CA LYS A 144 17.43 10.10 14.96
C LYS A 144 17.32 8.96 13.95
N THR A 145 16.18 8.89 13.24
CA THR A 145 15.90 7.81 12.29
C THR A 145 16.60 8.02 10.95
N TYR A 146 16.52 9.21 10.40
CA TYR A 146 16.97 9.52 9.04
C TYR A 146 18.29 10.30 9.01
N GLY A 147 18.73 10.88 10.14
CA GLY A 147 20.01 11.57 10.29
C GLY A 147 20.25 12.62 9.23
N GLY A 148 21.46 12.67 8.67
CA GLY A 148 21.88 13.65 7.67
C GLY A 148 21.14 13.60 6.31
N ARG A 149 20.25 12.62 6.07
CA ARG A 149 19.45 12.59 4.83
C ARG A 149 18.35 13.65 4.82
N LEU A 150 17.72 13.92 5.96
CA LEU A 150 16.72 14.98 6.08
C LEU A 150 17.36 16.36 5.92
N THR A 151 18.53 16.57 6.55
CA THR A 151 19.30 17.85 6.44
C THR A 151 19.71 18.12 5.00
N LEU A 152 20.14 17.11 4.25
CA LEU A 152 20.51 17.25 2.83
C LEU A 152 19.31 17.58 1.93
N LEU A 153 18.12 17.05 2.23
CA LEU A 153 16.89 17.35 1.49
C LEU A 153 16.40 18.78 1.81
N ASP A 154 16.48 19.20 3.06
CA ASP A 154 16.12 20.56 3.48
C ASP A 154 17.10 21.58 2.89
N GLU A 155 18.41 21.32 2.93
CA GLU A 155 19.43 22.18 2.31
C GLU A 155 19.27 22.27 0.79
N ALA A 156 18.96 21.15 0.10
CA ALA A 156 18.69 21.14 -1.34
C ALA A 156 17.42 21.94 -1.68
N THR A 157 16.37 21.79 -0.88
CA THR A 157 15.10 22.52 -1.06
C THR A 157 15.26 24.02 -0.80
N GLU A 158 16.01 24.40 0.23
CA GLU A 158 16.36 25.80 0.49
C GLU A 158 17.24 26.42 -0.60
N ALA A 159 18.23 25.67 -1.11
CA ALA A 159 19.08 26.11 -2.21
C ALA A 159 18.29 26.35 -3.49
N MET A 160 17.29 25.50 -3.80
CA MET A 160 16.37 25.70 -4.92
C MET A 160 15.46 26.92 -4.73
N ARG A 161 14.92 27.12 -3.53
CA ARG A 161 14.10 28.31 -3.20
C ARG A 161 14.91 29.63 -3.31
N ARG A 162 16.19 29.63 -2.96
CA ARG A 162 17.08 30.80 -3.11
C ARG A 162 17.37 31.11 -4.58
N ARG A 163 17.55 30.10 -5.43
CA ARG A 163 17.73 30.26 -6.89
C ARG A 163 16.47 30.77 -7.61
N GLY A 164 15.28 30.35 -7.18
CA GLY A 164 14.01 30.79 -7.78
C GLY A 164 13.56 32.19 -7.39
N ARG A 165 14.24 32.87 -6.44
CA ARG A 165 13.99 34.28 -6.03
C ARG A 165 14.91 35.31 -6.70
N SER A 166 15.81 34.86 -7.57
CA SER A 166 16.78 35.74 -8.26
C SER A 166 16.49 35.89 -9.75
N ILE A 167 15.22 35.83 -10.18
CA ILE A 167 14.76 36.20 -11.54
C ILE A 167 13.63 37.20 -11.40
#